data_057c20cdf46fadce4e152c853e69c269
#
_entry.id   057c20cdf46fadce4e152c853e69c269
#
_cell.length_a   1.000
_cell.length_b   1.000
_cell.length_c   1.000
_cell.angle_alpha   90.00
_cell.angle_beta   90.00
_cell.angle_gamma   90.00
#
_symmetry.space_group_name_H-M   'P 1'
#
loop_
_entity.id
_entity.type
_entity.pdbx_description
1 polymer ?
#
loop_
_entity_poly.entity_id
_entity_poly.type
_entity_poly.pdbx_seq_one_letter_code
_entity_poly.pdbx_strand_id
1 'polypeptide(L)' 'MKLKEFNFNEIPVRGLSIFVDDKEVAMGFIGEALRKIAPLNLADKEIKSTNIYFDTFVIRL' A
#
# COMPACT_ATOMS: atom_id res chain seq x y z
N MET A 1 -11.30 7.07 0.09
CA MET A 1 -10.58 6.81 -1.18
C MET A 1 -10.31 5.32 -1.30
N LYS A 2 -10.62 4.75 -2.45
CA LYS A 2 -10.31 3.36 -2.72
C LYS A 2 -8.86 3.21 -3.15
N LEU A 3 -8.30 2.03 -2.93
CA LEU A 3 -6.90 1.79 -3.26
C LEU A 3 -6.58 2.09 -4.73
N LYS A 4 -7.48 1.74 -5.64
CA LYS A 4 -7.28 2.01 -7.08
C LYS A 4 -7.21 3.49 -7.44
N GLU A 5 -7.71 4.36 -6.57
CA GLU A 5 -7.71 5.81 -6.80
C GLU A 5 -6.42 6.47 -6.29
N PHE A 6 -5.60 5.74 -5.54
CA PHE A 6 -4.39 6.28 -4.97
C PHE A 6 -3.28 6.40 -6.03
N ASN A 7 -2.59 7.52 -6.04
CA ASN A 7 -1.47 7.73 -6.97
C ASN A 7 -0.15 7.32 -6.34
N PHE A 8 0.31 6.11 -6.64
CA PHE A 8 1.55 5.58 -6.09
C PHE A 8 2.79 6.33 -6.55
N ASN A 9 2.70 7.08 -7.65
CA ASN A 9 3.82 7.88 -8.14
C ASN A 9 4.12 9.09 -7.26
N GLU A 10 3.20 9.44 -6.36
CA GLU A 10 3.38 10.58 -5.46
C GLU A 10 3.98 10.18 -4.11
N ILE A 11 4.26 8.89 -3.90
CA ILE A 11 4.88 8.44 -2.66
C ILE A 11 6.32 8.96 -2.61
N PRO A 12 6.70 9.73 -1.55
CA PRO A 12 8.02 10.36 -1.50
C PRO A 12 9.14 9.46 -0.96
N VAL A 13 8.84 8.20 -0.70
CA VAL A 13 9.80 7.23 -0.16
C VAL A 13 9.85 6.00 -1.06
N ARG A 14 10.79 5.10 -0.82
CA ARG A 14 11.04 3.95 -1.70
C ARG A 14 10.24 2.72 -1.32
N GLY A 15 9.92 2.57 -0.04
CA GLY A 15 9.26 1.38 0.47
C GLY A 15 7.76 1.55 0.55
N LEU A 16 7.06 0.43 0.42
CA LEU A 16 5.61 0.38 0.54
C LEU A 16 5.23 -0.83 1.38
N SER A 17 4.37 -0.62 2.36
CA SER A 17 3.82 -1.69 3.17
C SER A 17 2.30 -1.56 3.17
N ILE A 18 1.61 -2.66 2.93
CA ILE A 18 0.15 -2.67 2.83
C ILE A 18 -0.41 -3.65 3.85
N PHE A 19 -1.34 -3.16 4.67
CA PHE A 19 -2.03 -3.95 5.68
C PHE A 19 -3.50 -4.09 5.32
N VAL A 20 -4.06 -5.26 5.56
CA VAL A 20 -5.49 -5.52 5.47
C VAL A 20 -5.92 -6.07 6.82
N ASP A 21 -6.86 -5.38 7.49
CA ASP A 21 -7.35 -5.76 8.82
C ASP A 21 -6.19 -6.01 9.79
N ASP A 22 -5.24 -5.07 9.82
CA ASP A 22 -4.07 -5.08 10.69
C ASP A 22 -3.06 -6.19 10.41
N LYS A 23 -3.21 -6.88 9.27
CA LYS A 23 -2.27 -7.91 8.84
C LYS A 23 -1.49 -7.42 7.63
N GLU A 24 -0.17 -7.44 7.71
CA GLU A 24 0.68 -7.06 6.58
C GLU A 24 0.58 -8.09 5.45
N VAL A 25 0.16 -7.63 4.28
CA VAL A 25 -0.01 -8.51 3.12
C VAL A 25 1.03 -8.27 2.04
N ALA A 26 1.72 -7.15 2.08
CA ALA A 26 2.79 -6.85 1.14
C ALA A 26 3.76 -5.85 1.75
N MET A 27 5.05 -6.04 1.45
CA MET A 27 6.11 -5.14 1.89
C MET A 27 7.27 -5.25 0.89
N GLY A 28 7.98 -4.13 0.69
CA GLY A 28 9.14 -4.09 -0.16
C GLY A 28 9.24 -2.76 -0.88
N PHE A 29 10.00 -2.71 -1.95
CA PHE A 29 9.98 -1.54 -2.83
C PHE A 29 8.59 -1.40 -3.43
N ILE A 30 8.23 -0.17 -3.82
CA ILE A 30 6.87 0.11 -4.29
C ILE A 30 6.43 -0.88 -5.38
N GLY A 31 7.26 -1.08 -6.42
CA GLY A 31 6.92 -2.01 -7.50
C GLY A 31 6.75 -3.46 -7.04
N GLU A 32 7.57 -3.89 -6.09
CA GLU A 32 7.46 -5.25 -5.54
C GLU A 32 6.18 -5.44 -4.73
N ALA A 33 5.86 -4.46 -3.88
CA ALA A 33 4.65 -4.53 -3.07
C ALA A 33 3.40 -4.53 -3.94
N LEU A 34 3.39 -3.69 -4.98
CA LEU A 34 2.26 -3.64 -5.91
C LEU A 34 2.07 -4.97 -6.64
N ARG A 35 3.16 -5.64 -7.02
CA ARG A 35 3.05 -6.95 -7.64
C ARG A 35 2.49 -8.01 -6.69
N LYS A 36 2.87 -7.91 -5.40
CA LYS A 36 2.38 -8.85 -4.39
C LYS A 36 0.88 -8.72 -4.16
N ILE A 37 0.35 -7.50 -4.22
CA ILE A 37 -1.08 -7.29 -3.97
C ILE A 37 -1.95 -7.47 -5.21
N ALA A 38 -1.36 -7.48 -6.41
CA ALA A 38 -2.14 -7.60 -7.64
C ALA A 38 -3.13 -8.77 -7.63
N PRO A 39 -2.74 -9.99 -7.21
CA PRO A 39 -3.68 -11.12 -7.20
C PRO A 39 -4.69 -11.09 -6.06
N LEU A 40 -4.59 -10.13 -5.14
CA LEU A 40 -5.44 -10.11 -3.94
C LEU A 40 -6.75 -9.33 -4.14
N ASN A 41 -6.93 -8.70 -5.29
CA ASN A 41 -8.15 -7.97 -5.62
C ASN A 41 -8.51 -6.88 -4.60
N LEU A 42 -7.53 -6.06 -4.22
CA LEU A 42 -7.72 -5.03 -3.19
C LEU A 42 -8.12 -3.67 -3.77
N ALA A 43 -8.28 -3.56 -5.09
CA ALA A 43 -8.48 -2.27 -5.76
C ALA A 43 -9.67 -1.47 -5.23
N ASP A 44 -10.75 -2.15 -4.85
CA ASP A 44 -11.97 -1.49 -4.37
C ASP A 44 -12.01 -1.32 -2.86
N LYS A 45 -10.98 -1.74 -2.14
CA LYS A 45 -10.94 -1.55 -0.69
C LYS A 45 -10.70 -0.08 -0.34
N GLU A 46 -11.41 0.40 0.67
CA GLU A 46 -11.21 1.74 1.17
C GLU A 46 -9.91 1.84 1.96
N ILE A 47 -9.16 2.90 1.71
CA ILE A 47 -7.97 3.21 2.49
C ILE A 47 -8.42 3.77 3.83
N LYS A 48 -8.07 3.09 4.92
CA LYS A 48 -8.40 3.53 6.27
C LYS A 48 -7.45 4.61 6.76
N SER A 49 -6.16 4.44 6.48
CA SER A 49 -5.15 5.42 6.87
C SER A 49 -3.88 5.23 6.06
N THR A 50 -3.08 6.29 6.01
CA THR A 50 -1.75 6.25 5.42
C THR A 50 -0.78 6.89 6.38
N ASN A 51 0.47 6.45 6.35
CA ASN A 51 1.51 6.96 7.20
C ASN A 51 2.87 6.73 6.55
N ILE A 52 3.86 7.54 6.94
CA ILE A 52 5.25 7.32 6.54
C ILE A 52 6.02 6.93 7.78
N TYR A 53 6.71 5.81 7.70
CA TYR A 53 7.51 5.30 8.79
C TYR A 53 8.90 4.97 8.25
N PHE A 54 9.88 5.81 8.61
CA PHE A 54 11.21 5.78 8.02
C PHE A 54 11.11 5.95 6.50
N ASP A 55 11.62 4.99 5.75
CA ASP A 55 11.63 5.04 4.28
C ASP A 55 10.48 4.19 3.68
N THR A 56 9.43 3.99 4.46
CA THR A 56 8.30 3.15 4.05
C THR A 56 6.99 3.92 4.16
N PHE A 57 6.21 3.88 3.08
CA PHE A 57 4.85 4.41 3.08
C PHE A 57 3.90 3.28 3.46
N VAL A 58 3.13 3.48 4.51
CA VAL A 58 2.25 2.44 5.06
C VAL A 58 0.82 2.77 4.70
N ILE A 59 0.15 1.84 4.04
CA ILE A 59 -1.27 1.94 3.70
C ILE A 59 -2.02 0.88 4.49
N ARG A 60 -3.05 1.30 5.21
CA ARG A 60 -3.93 0.38 5.93
C ARG A 60 -5.29 0.33 5.25
N LEU A 61 -5.70 -0.86 4.91
CA LEU A 61 -6.98 -1.13 4.27
C LEU A 61 -7.96 -1.80 5.21
#